data_f0a5e1c54b5bfe2fd96a74b5604d4a96
#
_entry.id   f0a5e1c54b5bfe2fd96a74b5604d4a96
#
_cell.length_a   1.000
_cell.length_b   1.000
_cell.length_c   1.000
_cell.angle_alpha   90.00
_cell.angle_beta   90.00
_cell.angle_gamma   90.00
#
_symmetry.space_group_name_H-M   'P 1'
#
loop_
_entity.id
_entity.type
_entity.pdbx_description
1 polymer ?
#
loop_
_entity_poly.entity_id
_entity_poly.type
_entity_poly.pdbx_seq_one_letter_code
_entity_poly.pdbx_strand_id
1 'polypeptide(L)'
;MYLSTIDRKILNCIQEDIPFKPEPFKILSLRIGVKEAALLKSLARLRAQGIIRSFSARLNHRRLKFRSTLVGIHVPKGKLKPLVKKIVGYPEVTHCYLRQGKYNLWSVFLYKNGRLQKLIQELSKEVGSKNILNLTTKKKFKLETRLEI
;
A
#
# COMPACT_ATOMS: atom_id res chain seq x y z
N MET A 1 -1.22 -13.26 19.68
CA MET A 1 -2.21 -12.16 19.80
C MET A 1 -3.58 -12.74 19.53
N TYR A 2 -4.52 -12.58 20.44
CA TYR A 2 -5.86 -13.18 20.34
C TYR A 2 -6.88 -12.11 19.91
N LEU A 3 -7.63 -12.37 18.83
CA LEU A 3 -8.76 -11.56 18.40
C LEU A 3 -10.05 -12.15 18.94
N SER A 4 -10.84 -11.37 19.67
CA SER A 4 -12.17 -11.78 20.11
C SER A 4 -13.13 -11.95 18.92
N THR A 5 -14.24 -12.65 19.12
CA THR A 5 -15.30 -12.79 18.11
C THR A 5 -15.82 -11.41 17.65
N ILE A 6 -15.92 -10.47 18.58
CA ILE A 6 -16.34 -9.09 18.28
C ILE A 6 -15.30 -8.39 17.42
N ASP A 7 -14.00 -8.53 17.72
CA ASP A 7 -12.92 -7.95 16.91
C ASP A 7 -12.97 -8.44 15.46
N ARG A 8 -13.19 -9.73 15.28
CA ARG A 8 -13.34 -10.33 13.92
C ARG A 8 -14.53 -9.73 13.17
N LYS A 9 -15.68 -9.60 13.82
CA LYS A 9 -16.88 -8.95 13.23
C LYS A 9 -16.60 -7.50 12.86
N ILE A 10 -15.93 -6.74 13.75
CA ILE A 10 -15.55 -5.35 13.49
C ILE A 10 -14.61 -5.27 12.29
N LEU A 11 -13.53 -6.04 12.27
CA LEU A 11 -12.54 -6.04 11.20
C LEU A 11 -13.15 -6.42 9.86
N ASN A 12 -14.00 -7.46 9.81
CA ASN A 12 -14.70 -7.84 8.59
C ASN A 12 -15.62 -6.72 8.09
N CYS A 13 -16.39 -6.10 8.99
CA CYS A 13 -17.32 -5.02 8.62
C CYS A 13 -16.59 -3.79 8.06
N ILE A 14 -15.53 -3.32 8.73
CA ILE A 14 -14.79 -2.12 8.27
C ILE A 14 -13.94 -2.35 7.02
N GLN A 15 -13.60 -3.60 6.68
CA GLN A 15 -12.95 -3.93 5.41
C GLN A 15 -13.92 -3.84 4.23
N GLU A 16 -15.22 -4.04 4.45
CA GLU A 16 -16.23 -3.92 3.41
C GLU A 16 -16.51 -2.47 3.09
N ASP A 17 -17.00 -1.74 4.06
CA ASP A 17 -17.38 -0.35 3.89
C ASP A 17 -17.49 0.38 5.24
N ILE A 18 -17.06 1.62 5.23
CA ILE A 18 -17.37 2.58 6.30
C ILE A 18 -18.38 3.55 5.73
N PRO A 19 -19.62 3.62 6.28
CA PRO A 19 -20.66 4.46 5.71
C PRO A 19 -20.24 5.93 5.61
N PHE A 20 -20.30 6.50 4.41
CA PHE A 20 -20.07 7.93 4.21
C PHE A 20 -21.38 8.70 4.46
N LYS A 21 -21.80 8.68 5.75
CA LYS A 21 -23.04 9.29 6.28
C LYS A 21 -22.75 9.93 7.63
N PRO A 22 -23.64 10.80 8.14
CA PRO A 22 -23.55 11.24 9.54
C PRO A 22 -23.54 10.05 10.50
N GLU A 23 -22.83 10.17 11.60
CA GLU A 23 -22.67 9.14 12.65
C GLU A 23 -22.25 7.75 12.12
N PRO A 24 -21.17 7.62 11.33
CA PRO A 24 -20.80 6.38 10.66
C PRO A 24 -20.54 5.23 11.64
N PHE A 25 -19.98 5.52 12.79
CA PHE A 25 -19.67 4.50 13.81
C PHE A 25 -20.94 4.01 14.54
N LYS A 26 -21.93 4.85 14.69
CA LYS A 26 -23.25 4.42 15.19
C LYS A 26 -23.91 3.46 14.21
N ILE A 27 -23.86 3.74 12.92
CA ILE A 27 -24.38 2.83 11.88
C ILE A 27 -23.62 1.49 11.92
N LEU A 28 -22.31 1.51 12.01
CA LEU A 28 -21.50 0.30 12.11
C LEU A 28 -21.80 -0.49 13.38
N SER A 29 -21.94 0.18 14.52
CA SER A 29 -22.26 -0.48 15.79
C SER A 29 -23.58 -1.23 15.75
N LEU A 30 -24.59 -0.65 15.11
CA LEU A 30 -25.88 -1.29 14.88
C LEU A 30 -25.76 -2.52 13.96
N ARG A 31 -24.99 -2.43 12.85
CA ARG A 31 -24.76 -3.56 11.95
C ARG A 31 -24.07 -4.75 12.65
N ILE A 32 -23.16 -4.46 13.57
CA ILE A 32 -22.36 -5.48 14.29
C ILE A 32 -23.12 -6.02 15.51
N GLY A 33 -24.11 -5.27 16.02
CA GLY A 33 -24.87 -5.60 17.23
C GLY A 33 -24.11 -5.29 18.52
N VAL A 34 -23.37 -4.18 18.57
CA VAL A 34 -22.63 -3.72 19.75
C VAL A 34 -22.94 -2.26 20.09
N LYS A 35 -22.64 -1.82 21.32
CA LYS A 35 -22.74 -0.40 21.66
C LYS A 35 -21.63 0.40 20.95
N GLU A 36 -21.94 1.61 20.49
CA GLU A 36 -21.00 2.46 19.76
C GLU A 36 -19.71 2.72 20.57
N ALA A 37 -19.83 2.99 21.87
CA ALA A 37 -18.66 3.18 22.75
C ALA A 37 -17.75 1.93 22.79
N ALA A 38 -18.33 0.71 22.76
CA ALA A 38 -17.56 -0.52 22.71
C ALA A 38 -16.87 -0.70 21.36
N LEU A 39 -17.55 -0.36 20.24
CA LEU A 39 -16.94 -0.34 18.91
C LEU A 39 -15.73 0.61 18.85
N LEU A 40 -15.90 1.86 19.29
CA LEU A 40 -14.83 2.87 19.27
C LEU A 40 -13.64 2.45 20.12
N LYS A 41 -13.88 1.88 21.31
CA LYS A 41 -12.82 1.34 22.16
C LYS A 41 -12.05 0.21 21.49
N SER A 42 -12.76 -0.71 20.82
CA SER A 42 -12.12 -1.81 20.07
C SER A 42 -11.31 -1.29 18.88
N LEU A 43 -11.85 -0.34 18.11
CA LEU A 43 -11.13 0.28 16.99
C LEU A 43 -9.84 0.98 17.46
N ALA A 44 -9.90 1.75 18.55
CA ALA A 44 -8.74 2.42 19.12
C ALA A 44 -7.67 1.41 19.55
N ARG A 45 -8.07 0.33 20.24
CA ARG A 45 -7.17 -0.75 20.66
C ARG A 45 -6.55 -1.47 19.46
N LEU A 46 -7.35 -1.87 18.46
CA LEU A 46 -6.86 -2.57 17.27
C LEU A 46 -5.90 -1.70 16.46
N ARG A 47 -6.11 -0.39 16.44
CA ARG A 47 -5.19 0.58 15.83
C ARG A 47 -3.89 0.68 16.62
N ALA A 48 -3.96 0.81 17.93
CA ALA A 48 -2.77 0.87 18.80
C ALA A 48 -1.91 -0.41 18.72
N GLN A 49 -2.54 -1.56 18.49
CA GLN A 49 -1.88 -2.84 18.27
C GLN A 49 -1.33 -3.00 16.84
N GLY A 50 -1.53 -2.03 15.95
CA GLY A 50 -1.06 -2.08 14.56
C GLY A 50 -1.86 -3.03 13.65
N ILE A 51 -2.99 -3.59 14.12
CA ILE A 51 -3.87 -4.44 13.30
C ILE A 51 -4.57 -3.56 12.26
N ILE A 52 -5.12 -2.43 12.67
CA ILE A 52 -5.63 -1.39 11.79
C ILE A 52 -4.49 -0.42 11.50
N ARG A 53 -4.01 -0.39 10.28
CA ARG A 53 -2.91 0.48 9.87
C ARG A 53 -3.33 1.95 9.75
N SER A 54 -4.48 2.17 9.11
CA SER A 54 -5.02 3.51 8.88
C SER A 54 -6.49 3.46 8.49
N PHE A 55 -7.19 4.56 8.68
CA PHE A 55 -8.47 4.86 8.05
C PHE A 55 -8.21 5.92 6.99
N SER A 56 -8.34 5.58 5.72
CA SER A 56 -8.05 6.49 4.63
C SER A 56 -8.84 6.14 3.38
N ALA A 57 -9.16 7.15 2.57
CA ALA A 57 -9.80 6.95 1.29
C ALA A 57 -8.86 6.27 0.29
N ARG A 58 -9.38 5.33 -0.48
CA ARG A 58 -8.67 4.68 -1.60
C ARG A 58 -8.98 5.42 -2.89
N LEU A 59 -8.02 6.20 -3.37
CA LEU A 59 -8.21 7.01 -4.58
C LEU A 59 -7.99 6.17 -5.86
N ASN A 60 -8.81 6.42 -6.86
CA ASN A 60 -8.59 5.85 -8.19
C ASN A 60 -7.53 6.67 -8.93
N HIS A 61 -6.27 6.28 -8.77
CA HIS A 61 -5.13 6.97 -9.35
C HIS A 61 -5.21 7.09 -10.88
N ARG A 62 -5.83 6.13 -11.60
CA ARG A 62 -6.01 6.20 -13.06
C ARG A 62 -6.97 7.30 -13.46
N ARG A 63 -8.08 7.50 -12.73
CA ARG A 63 -9.00 8.63 -12.96
C ARG A 63 -8.33 9.97 -12.70
N LEU A 64 -7.33 9.99 -11.82
CA LEU A 64 -6.47 11.15 -11.55
C LEU A 64 -5.30 11.27 -12.54
N LYS A 65 -5.32 10.49 -13.66
CA LYS A 65 -4.31 10.48 -14.72
C LYS A 65 -2.91 10.01 -14.25
N PHE A 66 -2.82 9.33 -13.11
CA PHE A 66 -1.58 8.64 -12.72
C PHE A 66 -1.46 7.27 -13.39
N ARG A 67 -0.25 6.92 -13.76
CA ARG A 67 0.14 5.58 -14.21
C ARG A 67 1.00 4.92 -13.14
N SER A 68 0.98 3.59 -13.10
CA SER A 68 1.83 2.83 -12.19
C SER A 68 2.68 1.83 -12.95
N THR A 69 3.90 1.60 -12.44
CA THR A 69 4.79 0.56 -12.95
C THR A 69 5.52 -0.11 -11.81
N LEU A 70 5.90 -1.35 -11.99
CA LEU A 70 6.79 -2.09 -11.11
C LEU A 70 8.20 -2.04 -11.70
N VAL A 71 9.16 -1.56 -10.93
CA VAL A 71 10.57 -1.49 -11.32
C VAL A 71 11.38 -2.47 -10.47
N GLY A 72 12.02 -3.41 -11.12
CA GLY A 72 12.99 -4.32 -10.52
C GLY A 72 14.41 -3.80 -10.77
N ILE A 73 15.24 -3.77 -9.75
CA ILE A 73 16.61 -3.31 -9.85
C ILE A 73 17.55 -4.41 -9.34
N HIS A 74 18.57 -4.73 -10.12
CA HIS A 74 19.68 -5.53 -9.62
C HIS A 74 20.67 -4.60 -8.91
N VAL A 75 20.75 -4.72 -7.59
CA VAL A 75 21.63 -3.90 -6.75
C VAL A 75 22.80 -4.73 -6.29
N PRO A 76 24.05 -4.35 -6.64
CA PRO A 76 25.26 -5.01 -6.15
C PRO A 76 25.38 -4.92 -4.62
N LYS A 77 26.07 -5.90 -4.03
CA LYS A 77 26.44 -5.85 -2.60
C LYS A 77 27.18 -4.53 -2.31
N GLY A 78 26.83 -3.88 -1.19
CA GLY A 78 27.41 -2.60 -0.77
C GLY A 78 26.68 -1.35 -1.26
N LYS A 79 25.93 -1.39 -2.37
CA LYS A 79 25.15 -0.23 -2.87
C LYS A 79 23.68 -0.19 -2.40
N LEU A 80 23.23 -1.20 -1.64
CA LEU A 80 21.82 -1.34 -1.29
C LEU A 80 21.31 -0.18 -0.42
N LYS A 81 21.98 0.12 0.70
CA LYS A 81 21.53 1.15 1.64
C LYS A 81 21.38 2.55 0.99
N PRO A 82 22.42 3.08 0.29
CA PRO A 82 22.30 4.40 -0.34
C PRO A 82 21.23 4.42 -1.43
N LEU A 83 21.09 3.34 -2.23
CA LEU A 83 20.10 3.29 -3.28
C LEU A 83 18.66 3.21 -2.73
N VAL A 84 18.43 2.41 -1.69
CA VAL A 84 17.13 2.36 -0.99
C VAL A 84 16.78 3.74 -0.46
N LYS A 85 17.71 4.44 0.24
CA LYS A 85 17.48 5.79 0.75
C LYS A 85 17.07 6.76 -0.38
N LYS A 86 17.74 6.69 -1.52
CA LYS A 86 17.42 7.50 -2.71
C LYS A 86 16.02 7.17 -3.25
N ILE A 87 15.72 5.89 -3.45
CA ILE A 87 14.45 5.43 -4.03
C ILE A 87 13.26 5.78 -3.14
N VAL A 88 13.33 5.52 -1.84
CA VAL A 88 12.22 5.85 -0.93
C VAL A 88 12.03 7.36 -0.73
N GLY A 89 13.03 8.15 -1.09
CA GLY A 89 12.94 9.62 -1.11
C GLY A 89 12.16 10.18 -2.32
N TYR A 90 11.89 9.40 -3.35
CA TYR A 90 11.06 9.86 -4.47
C TYR A 90 9.57 9.84 -4.07
N PRO A 91 8.84 10.96 -4.22
CA PRO A 91 7.42 11.02 -3.90
C PRO A 91 6.56 10.11 -4.79
N GLU A 92 7.10 9.71 -5.94
CA GLU A 92 6.45 8.76 -6.84
C GLU A 92 6.52 7.31 -6.37
N VAL A 93 7.37 6.98 -5.39
CA VAL A 93 7.52 5.61 -4.88
C VAL A 93 6.49 5.34 -3.78
N THR A 94 5.62 4.38 -4.06
CA THR A 94 4.59 3.95 -3.10
C THR A 94 4.99 2.74 -2.28
N HIS A 95 5.82 1.87 -2.85
CA HIS A 95 6.30 0.64 -2.23
C HIS A 95 7.74 0.38 -2.65
N CYS A 96 8.55 -0.15 -1.73
CA CYS A 96 9.91 -0.58 -2.00
C CYS A 96 10.22 -1.82 -1.16
N TYR A 97 10.65 -2.91 -1.80
CA TYR A 97 10.89 -4.21 -1.17
C TYR A 97 12.21 -4.81 -1.61
N LEU A 98 12.95 -5.38 -0.68
CA LEU A 98 14.06 -6.29 -0.98
C LEU A 98 13.49 -7.70 -1.18
N ARG A 99 13.91 -8.38 -2.23
CA ARG A 99 13.50 -9.76 -2.56
C ARG A 99 14.70 -10.60 -2.97
N GLN A 100 14.55 -11.91 -2.93
CA GLN A 100 15.53 -12.83 -3.49
C GLN A 100 15.42 -12.85 -5.02
N GLY A 101 16.55 -13.09 -5.70
CA GLY A 101 16.63 -13.21 -7.15
C GLY A 101 17.55 -12.18 -7.82
N LYS A 102 17.66 -12.28 -9.16
CA LYS A 102 18.52 -11.39 -9.96
C LYS A 102 18.18 -9.91 -9.74
N TYR A 103 16.91 -9.54 -9.83
CA TYR A 103 16.42 -8.22 -9.46
C TYR A 103 16.00 -8.28 -7.99
N ASN A 104 16.83 -7.72 -7.12
CA ASN A 104 16.68 -7.88 -5.69
C ASN A 104 15.98 -6.69 -4.99
N LEU A 105 15.88 -5.54 -5.65
CA LEU A 105 15.13 -4.39 -5.14
C LEU A 105 13.95 -4.10 -6.05
N TRP A 106 12.74 -4.07 -5.48
CA TRP A 106 11.50 -3.89 -6.22
C TRP A 106 10.74 -2.69 -5.69
N SER A 107 10.35 -1.79 -6.61
CA SER A 107 9.64 -0.56 -6.25
C SER A 107 8.47 -0.31 -7.16
N VAL A 108 7.34 0.13 -6.58
CA VAL A 108 6.17 0.56 -7.32
C VAL A 108 6.21 2.07 -7.45
N PHE A 109 6.25 2.55 -8.69
CA PHE A 109 6.21 3.96 -9.02
C PHE A 109 4.82 4.37 -9.49
N LEU A 110 4.32 5.46 -8.93
CA LEU A 110 3.09 6.12 -9.34
C LEU A 110 3.44 7.49 -9.92
N TYR A 111 3.22 7.70 -11.23
CA TYR A 111 3.77 8.83 -11.95
C TYR A 111 2.77 9.46 -12.94
N LYS A 112 3.05 10.71 -13.32
CA LYS A 112 2.41 11.43 -14.43
C LYS A 112 3.45 11.84 -15.47
N ASN A 113 2.99 12.00 -16.75
CA ASN A 113 3.66 12.77 -17.80
C ASN A 113 5.20 12.68 -17.86
N GLY A 114 5.74 11.62 -18.45
CA GLY A 114 7.19 11.54 -18.73
C GLY A 114 8.12 11.46 -17.50
N ARG A 115 7.62 11.63 -16.29
CA ARG A 115 8.42 11.64 -15.06
C ARG A 115 9.14 10.30 -14.83
N LEU A 116 8.52 9.17 -15.24
CA LEU A 116 9.13 7.86 -15.13
C LEU A 116 10.47 7.76 -15.88
N GLN A 117 10.53 8.27 -17.10
CA GLN A 117 11.74 8.22 -17.92
C GLN A 117 12.92 8.90 -17.24
N LYS A 118 12.67 10.07 -16.63
CA LYS A 118 13.69 10.79 -15.85
C LYS A 118 14.17 9.97 -14.67
N LEU A 119 13.24 9.38 -13.90
CA LEU A 119 13.58 8.53 -12.74
C LEU A 119 14.38 7.29 -13.16
N ILE A 120 13.99 6.62 -14.24
CA ILE A 120 14.73 5.46 -14.77
C ILE A 120 16.13 5.88 -15.24
N GLN A 121 16.28 7.03 -15.90
CA GLN A 121 17.59 7.56 -16.29
C GLN A 121 18.49 7.89 -15.09
N GLU A 122 17.94 8.52 -14.05
CA GLU A 122 18.65 8.82 -12.80
C GLU A 122 19.12 7.53 -12.12
N LEU A 123 18.26 6.50 -12.04
CA LEU A 123 18.61 5.20 -11.46
C LEU A 123 19.62 4.44 -12.33
N SER A 124 19.54 4.58 -13.66
CA SER A 124 20.47 3.94 -14.59
C SER A 124 21.91 4.45 -14.44
N LYS A 125 22.09 5.70 -14.03
CA LYS A 125 23.43 6.25 -13.71
C LYS A 125 24.06 5.59 -12.49
N GLU A 126 23.23 5.10 -11.55
CA GLU A 126 23.70 4.48 -10.30
C GLU A 126 24.06 3.00 -10.47
N VAL A 127 23.24 2.27 -11.21
CA VAL A 127 23.34 0.80 -11.29
C VAL A 127 23.61 0.26 -12.70
N GLY A 128 23.53 1.11 -13.72
CA GLY A 128 23.56 0.71 -15.13
C GLY A 128 22.19 0.29 -15.65
N SER A 129 21.89 0.68 -16.90
CA SER A 129 20.59 0.43 -17.53
C SER A 129 20.21 -1.07 -17.62
N LYS A 130 21.19 -1.94 -17.84
CA LYS A 130 21.01 -3.41 -17.90
C LYS A 130 20.53 -4.03 -16.58
N ASN A 131 20.66 -3.31 -15.48
CA ASN A 131 20.27 -3.73 -14.15
C ASN A 131 18.90 -3.22 -13.73
N ILE A 132 18.17 -2.59 -14.63
CA ILE A 132 16.81 -2.07 -14.38
C ILE A 132 15.81 -2.77 -15.29
N LEU A 133 14.77 -3.31 -14.67
CA LEU A 133 13.63 -3.93 -15.32
C LEU A 133 12.39 -3.07 -15.05
N ASN A 134 11.77 -2.53 -16.10
CA ASN A 134 10.55 -1.75 -15.98
C ASN A 134 9.35 -2.56 -16.49
N LEU A 135 8.42 -2.90 -15.60
CA LEU A 135 7.25 -3.73 -15.87
C LEU A 135 5.97 -2.89 -15.76
N THR A 136 5.55 -2.33 -16.90
CA THR A 136 4.28 -1.61 -16.98
C THR A 136 3.09 -2.57 -16.94
N THR A 137 2.04 -2.21 -16.21
CA THR A 137 0.82 -3.03 -16.14
C THR A 137 0.08 -3.03 -17.48
N LYS A 138 -0.01 -4.17 -18.14
CA LYS A 138 -0.81 -4.35 -19.37
C LYS A 138 -2.28 -4.53 -19.06
N LYS A 139 -2.63 -5.44 -18.16
CA LYS A 139 -4.01 -5.76 -17.77
C LYS A 139 -4.09 -6.00 -16.27
N LYS A 140 -5.16 -5.52 -15.65
CA LYS A 140 -5.46 -5.70 -14.25
C LYS A 140 -6.59 -6.72 -14.13
N PHE A 141 -6.36 -7.81 -13.43
CA PHE A 141 -7.36 -8.86 -13.23
C PHE A 141 -8.09 -8.71 -11.89
N LYS A 142 -7.35 -8.45 -10.81
CA LYS A 142 -7.90 -8.24 -9.46
C LYS A 142 -7.09 -7.18 -8.73
N LEU A 143 -7.74 -6.30 -7.99
CA LEU A 143 -7.10 -5.30 -7.12
C LEU A 143 -7.90 -5.12 -5.83
N GLU A 144 -8.30 -6.17 -5.22
CA GLU A 144 -9.02 -6.16 -3.97
C GLU A 144 -8.25 -7.03 -2.97
N THR A 145 -7.96 -6.44 -1.81
CA THR A 145 -7.38 -7.19 -0.70
C THR A 145 -8.39 -7.17 0.42
N ARG A 146 -9.00 -8.32 0.67
CA ARG A 146 -9.84 -8.59 1.82
C ARG A 146 -9.21 -9.76 2.56
N LEU A 147 -9.01 -9.60 3.86
CA LEU A 147 -8.53 -10.66 4.73
C LEU A 147 -9.74 -11.39 5.32
N GLU A 148 -9.74 -12.70 5.26
CA GLU A 148 -10.68 -13.53 6.02
C GLU A 148 -10.18 -13.61 7.46
N ILE A 149 -10.97 -13.10 8.40
CA ILE A 149 -10.59 -12.95 9.81
C ILE A 149 -11.58 -13.65 10.71
#